data_1f1f5c0c5620542412284248fe4aac0b
#
_entry.id   1f1f5c0c5620542412284248fe4aac0b
#
_cell.length_a   1.000
_cell.length_b   1.000
_cell.length_c   1.000
_cell.angle_alpha   90.00
_cell.angle_beta   90.00
_cell.angle_gamma   90.00
#
_symmetry.space_group_name_H-M   'P 1'
#
loop_
_entity.id
_entity.type
_entity.pdbx_description
1 polymer ?
#
loop_
_entity_poly.entity_id
_entity_poly.type
_entity_poly.pdbx_seq_one_letter_code
_entity_poly.pdbx_strand_id
1 'polypeptide(L)'
;MIGPPLFNLAESVAGMKTFVGSKLCETTLLNLERLTRVHVAGSGESITITSRLGSFAGVISPSHEDMFAGRRVLLTLSKNNRLDWIQDWIRYHRDIHGADAALIYDNASTDYSAADLAQAIGALGGLKVAAVVVWPFKYGPLGGEGAPWDSDFCQAGVLEHARWRFLGRARSVMNGDIDELVVGPRSVFAAAEASARGAVSYDGFWLFGMRGGGVDTPPQECARHRDFYVAERPMMRWGFFPNRPNRCERKWTVVPQRCSVGTQWRVHGFSGLLGANVPSLRFSYRHLQPINTNWWYRRDRIDVYDPRRHSVDRRLKDCLDSVAWDQ
;
A
#
# COMPACT_ATOMS: atom_id res chain seq x y z
N MET A 1 8.33 -18.80 1.95
CA MET A 1 8.16 -18.25 3.30
C MET A 1 8.71 -16.84 3.34
N ILE A 2 8.20 -16.03 4.24
CA ILE A 2 8.69 -14.67 4.51
C ILE A 2 8.91 -14.49 6.01
N GLY A 3 9.88 -13.69 6.38
CA GLY A 3 10.18 -13.35 7.77
C GLY A 3 10.88 -12.00 7.88
N PRO A 4 11.08 -11.51 9.11
CA PRO A 4 11.84 -10.29 9.34
C PRO A 4 13.29 -10.42 8.87
N PRO A 5 14.03 -9.31 8.76
CA PRO A 5 15.45 -9.34 8.43
C PRO A 5 16.23 -10.21 9.43
N LEU A 6 17.11 -11.05 8.93
CA LEU A 6 17.88 -11.96 9.78
C LEU A 6 19.05 -11.27 10.51
N PHE A 7 19.57 -10.15 9.98
CA PHE A 7 20.72 -9.45 10.54
C PHE A 7 21.86 -10.41 10.92
N ASN A 8 22.28 -10.41 12.18
CA ASN A 8 23.30 -11.27 12.75
C ASN A 8 22.90 -12.77 12.82
N LEU A 9 21.62 -13.11 12.63
CA LEU A 9 21.17 -14.50 12.58
C LEU A 9 21.37 -15.15 11.20
N ALA A 10 21.76 -14.39 10.18
CA ALA A 10 21.90 -14.89 8.81
C ALA A 10 22.88 -16.07 8.72
N GLU A 11 24.00 -16.02 9.43
CA GLU A 11 24.97 -17.13 9.49
C GLU A 11 24.41 -18.38 10.17
N SER A 12 23.53 -18.22 11.17
CA SER A 12 22.95 -19.33 11.90
C SER A 12 21.90 -20.10 11.08
N VAL A 13 21.31 -19.46 10.08
CA VAL A 13 20.37 -20.10 9.14
C VAL A 13 21.03 -20.45 7.81
N ALA A 14 22.25 -20.02 7.58
CA ALA A 14 23.03 -20.43 6.41
C ALA A 14 23.18 -21.97 6.40
N GLY A 15 22.93 -22.61 5.26
CA GLY A 15 22.96 -24.07 5.13
C GLY A 15 21.80 -24.80 5.82
N MET A 16 20.70 -24.12 6.12
CA MET A 16 19.49 -24.78 6.61
C MET A 16 19.05 -25.89 5.66
N LYS A 17 18.52 -26.96 6.24
CA LYS A 17 17.89 -28.06 5.50
C LYS A 17 16.39 -27.93 5.60
N THR A 18 15.73 -27.94 4.45
CA THR A 18 14.27 -27.80 4.38
C THR A 18 13.67 -29.08 3.80
N PHE A 19 12.70 -29.64 4.50
CA PHE A 19 11.96 -30.81 4.07
C PHE A 19 10.50 -30.41 3.84
N VAL A 20 9.92 -30.87 2.74
CA VAL A 20 8.47 -30.81 2.49
C VAL A 20 7.95 -32.25 2.59
N GLY A 21 7.12 -32.50 3.61
CA GLY A 21 6.89 -33.87 4.06
C GLY A 21 8.20 -34.52 4.51
N SER A 22 8.55 -35.65 3.92
CA SER A 22 9.82 -36.38 4.15
C SER A 22 10.93 -36.03 3.14
N LYS A 23 10.62 -35.22 2.09
CA LYS A 23 11.57 -34.95 0.98
C LYS A 23 12.43 -33.73 1.28
N LEU A 24 13.75 -33.89 1.22
CA LEU A 24 14.68 -32.75 1.25
C LEU A 24 14.51 -31.93 -0.03
N CYS A 25 14.35 -30.64 0.13
CA CYS A 25 14.09 -29.71 -0.96
C CYS A 25 15.21 -28.68 -1.10
N GLU A 26 15.47 -28.27 -2.34
CA GLU A 26 16.35 -27.14 -2.62
C GLU A 26 15.72 -25.87 -2.01
N THR A 27 16.55 -25.07 -1.38
CA THR A 27 16.11 -23.89 -0.64
C THR A 27 16.99 -22.70 -1.00
N THR A 28 16.36 -21.62 -1.44
CA THR A 28 17.02 -20.35 -1.73
C THR A 28 16.59 -19.30 -0.71
N LEU A 29 17.56 -18.77 0.03
CA LEU A 29 17.35 -17.69 0.99
C LEU A 29 17.77 -16.37 0.35
N LEU A 30 16.88 -15.39 0.35
CA LEU A 30 17.08 -14.06 -0.17
C LEU A 30 16.91 -13.02 0.96
N ASN A 31 18.01 -12.34 1.30
CA ASN A 31 17.95 -11.17 2.16
C ASN A 31 17.53 -9.98 1.31
N LEU A 32 16.36 -9.46 1.58
CA LEU A 32 15.75 -8.33 0.89
C LEU A 32 15.70 -7.12 1.83
N GLU A 33 15.27 -5.98 1.33
CA GLU A 33 15.11 -4.81 2.17
C GLU A 33 13.99 -5.05 3.19
N ARG A 34 14.33 -4.97 4.47
CA ARG A 34 13.42 -5.11 5.62
C ARG A 34 12.75 -6.49 5.78
N LEU A 35 13.15 -7.48 5.01
CA LEU A 35 12.61 -8.84 5.13
C LEU A 35 13.58 -9.91 4.59
N THR A 36 13.30 -11.15 4.98
CA THR A 36 13.92 -12.34 4.39
C THR A 36 12.85 -13.14 3.67
N ARG A 37 13.16 -13.57 2.44
CA ARG A 37 12.34 -14.47 1.64
C ARG A 37 13.06 -15.82 1.48
N VAL A 38 12.30 -16.89 1.68
CA VAL A 38 12.82 -18.25 1.47
C VAL A 38 11.93 -18.96 0.45
N HIS A 39 12.54 -19.33 -0.67
CA HIS A 39 11.93 -20.20 -1.68
C HIS A 39 12.33 -21.64 -1.42
N VAL A 40 11.37 -22.54 -1.50
CA VAL A 40 11.55 -23.98 -1.34
C VAL A 40 11.00 -24.68 -2.57
N ALA A 41 11.82 -25.44 -3.25
CA ALA A 41 11.44 -26.19 -4.45
C ALA A 41 10.72 -27.49 -4.06
N GLY A 42 9.44 -27.40 -3.69
CA GLY A 42 8.64 -28.56 -3.27
C GLY A 42 7.16 -28.21 -3.11
N SER A 43 6.33 -29.24 -3.11
CA SER A 43 4.89 -29.15 -2.85
C SER A 43 4.51 -30.21 -1.81
N GLY A 44 3.62 -29.84 -0.89
CA GLY A 44 3.13 -30.71 0.19
C GLY A 44 2.36 -29.93 1.23
N GLU A 45 1.93 -30.60 2.28
CA GLU A 45 1.10 -30.00 3.33
C GLU A 45 1.92 -29.55 4.56
N SER A 46 3.13 -30.08 4.73
CA SER A 46 3.96 -29.76 5.88
C SER A 46 5.39 -29.42 5.47
N ILE A 47 6.03 -28.58 6.26
CA ILE A 47 7.41 -28.17 6.09
C ILE A 47 8.18 -28.34 7.39
N THR A 48 9.40 -28.84 7.31
CA THR A 48 10.35 -28.88 8.43
C THR A 48 11.64 -28.18 8.02
N ILE A 49 12.10 -27.26 8.84
CA ILE A 49 13.35 -26.52 8.62
C ILE A 49 14.27 -26.83 9.78
N THR A 50 15.49 -27.26 9.46
CA THR A 50 16.53 -27.50 10.47
C THR A 50 17.73 -26.60 10.18
N SER A 51 18.19 -25.88 11.18
CA SER A 51 19.33 -24.96 11.12
C SER A 51 20.15 -25.07 12.41
N ARG A 52 21.19 -24.24 12.56
CA ARG A 52 21.93 -24.12 13.83
C ARG A 52 21.08 -23.58 14.98
N LEU A 53 19.96 -22.90 14.69
CA LEU A 53 19.02 -22.41 15.69
C LEU A 53 18.04 -23.47 16.19
N GLY A 54 18.05 -24.67 15.60
CA GLY A 54 17.13 -25.76 15.93
C GLY A 54 16.27 -26.18 14.75
N SER A 55 15.23 -26.95 15.05
CA SER A 55 14.26 -27.45 14.07
C SER A 55 12.90 -26.80 14.29
N PHE A 56 12.28 -26.42 13.19
CA PHE A 56 10.92 -25.87 13.14
C PHE A 56 10.08 -26.71 12.19
N ALA A 57 8.87 -27.08 12.61
CA ALA A 57 7.89 -27.76 11.77
C ALA A 57 6.61 -26.93 11.67
N GLY A 58 5.98 -26.92 10.51
CA GLY A 58 4.76 -26.17 10.27
C GLY A 58 3.93 -26.72 9.13
N VAL A 59 2.71 -26.24 9.01
CA VAL A 59 1.79 -26.54 7.91
C VAL A 59 2.00 -25.53 6.79
N ILE A 60 2.02 -26.02 5.55
CA ILE A 60 2.05 -25.15 4.38
C ILE A 60 0.64 -24.65 4.10
N SER A 61 0.42 -23.36 4.26
CA SER A 61 -0.85 -22.76 3.95
C SER A 61 -1.10 -22.72 2.44
N PRO A 62 -2.32 -23.01 1.95
CA PRO A 62 -2.65 -22.97 0.54
C PRO A 62 -2.49 -21.57 -0.05
N SER A 63 -2.17 -21.49 -1.35
CA SER A 63 -2.26 -20.25 -2.12
C SER A 63 -3.73 -19.85 -2.30
N HIS A 64 -3.97 -18.54 -2.35
CA HIS A 64 -5.28 -17.95 -2.64
C HIS A 64 -5.22 -17.03 -3.87
N GLU A 65 -4.27 -17.27 -4.78
CA GLU A 65 -4.07 -16.44 -5.97
C GLU A 65 -5.29 -16.41 -6.90
N ASP A 66 -6.08 -17.49 -6.91
CA ASP A 66 -7.30 -17.57 -7.72
C ASP A 66 -8.39 -16.58 -7.25
N MET A 67 -8.41 -16.23 -5.97
CA MET A 67 -9.38 -15.29 -5.40
C MET A 67 -9.37 -13.94 -6.14
N PHE A 68 -8.19 -13.45 -6.50
CA PHE A 68 -8.01 -12.15 -7.14
C PHE A 68 -7.61 -12.25 -8.62
N ALA A 69 -7.72 -13.44 -9.23
CA ALA A 69 -7.33 -13.64 -10.61
C ALA A 69 -8.10 -12.70 -11.55
N GLY A 70 -7.36 -11.96 -12.39
CA GLY A 70 -7.91 -11.01 -13.35
C GLY A 70 -8.50 -9.72 -12.78
N ARG A 71 -8.37 -9.46 -11.46
CA ARG A 71 -8.93 -8.28 -10.78
C ARG A 71 -7.97 -7.11 -10.72
N ARG A 72 -8.54 -5.90 -10.65
CA ARG A 72 -7.84 -4.65 -10.31
C ARG A 72 -7.96 -4.43 -8.81
N VAL A 73 -6.88 -4.68 -8.08
CA VAL A 73 -6.91 -4.82 -6.64
C VAL A 73 -6.36 -3.59 -5.94
N LEU A 74 -7.10 -3.06 -4.99
CA LEU A 74 -6.62 -2.11 -3.99
C LEU A 74 -5.92 -2.89 -2.88
N LEU A 75 -4.67 -2.55 -2.58
CA LEU A 75 -3.88 -3.15 -1.51
C LEU A 75 -3.51 -2.08 -0.49
N THR A 76 -3.84 -2.31 0.78
CA THR A 76 -3.48 -1.41 1.87
C THR A 76 -3.23 -2.16 3.18
N LEU A 77 -2.42 -1.54 4.06
CA LEU A 77 -2.29 -1.87 5.47
C LEU A 77 -3.04 -0.80 6.27
N SER A 78 -3.92 -1.21 7.16
CA SER A 78 -4.76 -0.31 7.95
C SER A 78 -4.68 -0.63 9.44
N LYS A 79 -4.73 0.39 10.29
CA LYS A 79 -4.89 0.25 11.74
C LYS A 79 -5.79 1.36 12.27
N ASN A 80 -6.93 0.99 12.86
CA ASN A 80 -7.89 1.92 13.47
C ASN A 80 -8.38 3.05 12.55
N ASN A 81 -8.22 2.92 11.21
CA ASN A 81 -8.86 3.87 10.32
C ASN A 81 -10.37 3.70 10.39
N ARG A 82 -11.10 4.81 10.48
CA ARG A 82 -12.57 4.78 10.51
C ARG A 82 -13.11 4.00 9.31
N LEU A 83 -14.13 3.20 9.54
CA LEU A 83 -14.72 2.35 8.49
C LEU A 83 -15.25 3.17 7.31
N ASP A 84 -15.81 4.36 7.57
CA ASP A 84 -16.28 5.26 6.53
C ASP A 84 -15.14 5.87 5.69
N TRP A 85 -13.94 6.07 6.25
CA TRP A 85 -12.76 6.45 5.48
C TRP A 85 -12.28 5.33 4.56
N ILE A 86 -12.27 4.10 5.05
CA ILE A 86 -11.93 2.93 4.23
C ILE A 86 -12.92 2.77 3.08
N GLN A 87 -14.22 2.94 3.36
CA GLN A 87 -15.27 2.90 2.35
C GLN A 87 -15.11 4.01 1.30
N ASP A 88 -14.85 5.25 1.72
CA ASP A 88 -14.63 6.38 0.81
C ASP A 88 -13.43 6.17 -0.10
N TRP A 89 -12.32 5.68 0.46
CA TRP A 89 -11.11 5.37 -0.28
C TRP A 89 -11.38 4.31 -1.36
N ILE A 90 -12.15 3.27 -1.02
CA ILE A 90 -12.56 2.24 -1.98
C ILE A 90 -13.49 2.82 -3.04
N ARG A 91 -14.53 3.57 -2.66
CA ARG A 91 -15.46 4.21 -3.61
C ARG A 91 -14.72 5.08 -4.62
N TYR A 92 -13.81 5.94 -4.13
CA TYR A 92 -13.02 6.79 -4.99
C TYR A 92 -12.25 5.98 -6.05
N HIS A 93 -11.49 4.99 -5.62
CA HIS A 93 -10.66 4.23 -6.56
C HIS A 93 -11.48 3.27 -7.45
N ARG A 94 -12.63 2.79 -6.98
CA ARG A 94 -13.61 2.07 -7.79
C ARG A 94 -14.12 2.95 -8.92
N ASP A 95 -14.64 4.12 -8.59
CA ASP A 95 -15.36 4.97 -9.54
C ASP A 95 -14.40 5.71 -10.49
N ILE A 96 -13.25 6.18 -10.00
CA ILE A 96 -12.28 6.93 -10.80
C ILE A 96 -11.32 6.01 -11.56
N HIS A 97 -10.90 4.90 -10.97
CA HIS A 97 -9.86 4.06 -11.55
C HIS A 97 -10.32 2.68 -11.97
N GLY A 98 -11.55 2.29 -11.62
CA GLY A 98 -12.12 0.99 -11.97
C GLY A 98 -11.50 -0.15 -11.16
N ALA A 99 -11.19 0.09 -9.88
CA ALA A 99 -10.89 -0.98 -8.94
C ALA A 99 -12.12 -1.87 -8.76
N ASP A 100 -11.96 -3.18 -8.83
CA ASP A 100 -13.04 -4.14 -8.66
C ASP A 100 -12.78 -5.17 -7.55
N ALA A 101 -11.67 -5.00 -6.82
CA ALA A 101 -11.34 -5.83 -5.67
C ALA A 101 -10.51 -5.06 -4.63
N ALA A 102 -10.58 -5.48 -3.36
CA ALA A 102 -9.82 -4.92 -2.26
C ALA A 102 -9.21 -6.03 -1.38
N LEU A 103 -7.92 -5.88 -1.06
CA LEU A 103 -7.21 -6.71 -0.08
C LEU A 103 -6.66 -5.79 1.01
N ILE A 104 -7.25 -5.87 2.20
CA ILE A 104 -6.90 -5.03 3.34
C ILE A 104 -6.22 -5.87 4.42
N TYR A 105 -5.05 -5.43 4.84
CA TYR A 105 -4.35 -5.99 5.98
C TYR A 105 -4.71 -5.18 7.23
N ASP A 106 -5.38 -5.82 8.18
CA ASP A 106 -5.71 -5.20 9.47
C ASP A 106 -4.57 -5.42 10.46
N ASN A 107 -3.89 -4.36 10.85
CA ASN A 107 -2.76 -4.41 11.78
C ASN A 107 -3.21 -4.33 13.24
N ALA A 108 -4.02 -5.30 13.65
CA ALA A 108 -4.56 -5.40 15.01
C ALA A 108 -5.29 -4.11 15.43
N SER A 109 -6.30 -3.72 14.67
CA SER A 109 -7.21 -2.65 15.06
C SER A 109 -7.93 -3.00 16.37
N THR A 110 -8.21 -1.98 17.17
CA THR A 110 -8.89 -2.09 18.47
C THR A 110 -10.27 -1.44 18.48
N ASP A 111 -10.55 -0.59 17.50
CA ASP A 111 -11.77 0.21 17.40
C ASP A 111 -12.92 -0.58 16.73
N TYR A 112 -12.58 -1.67 16.06
CA TYR A 112 -13.50 -2.61 15.40
C TYR A 112 -12.81 -3.95 15.19
N SER A 113 -13.59 -5.01 14.97
CA SER A 113 -13.06 -6.31 14.60
C SER A 113 -12.77 -6.44 13.10
N ALA A 114 -11.95 -7.42 12.71
CA ALA A 114 -11.75 -7.75 11.31
C ALA A 114 -13.06 -8.18 10.61
N ALA A 115 -14.02 -8.72 11.35
CA ALA A 115 -15.35 -9.06 10.84
C ALA A 115 -16.17 -7.81 10.53
N ASP A 116 -16.14 -6.80 11.41
CA ASP A 116 -16.83 -5.53 11.18
C ASP A 116 -16.25 -4.82 9.94
N LEU A 117 -14.92 -4.84 9.80
CA LEU A 117 -14.23 -4.31 8.63
C LEU A 117 -14.66 -5.06 7.36
N ALA A 118 -14.68 -6.39 7.39
CA ALA A 118 -15.10 -7.20 6.24
C ALA A 118 -16.57 -6.93 5.88
N GLN A 119 -17.46 -6.78 6.86
CA GLN A 119 -18.85 -6.42 6.65
C GLN A 119 -18.98 -5.02 6.02
N ALA A 120 -18.24 -4.04 6.53
CA ALA A 120 -18.27 -2.67 6.02
C ALA A 120 -17.82 -2.58 4.56
N ILE A 121 -16.81 -3.37 4.17
CA ILE A 121 -16.33 -3.43 2.80
C ILE A 121 -17.32 -4.23 1.92
N GLY A 122 -17.84 -5.33 2.44
CA GLY A 122 -18.80 -6.18 1.73
C GLY A 122 -20.13 -5.49 1.43
N ALA A 123 -20.49 -4.46 2.21
CA ALA A 123 -21.66 -3.63 1.96
C ALA A 123 -21.49 -2.68 0.76
N LEU A 124 -20.26 -2.48 0.28
CA LEU A 124 -20.00 -1.63 -0.89
C LEU A 124 -20.34 -2.35 -2.17
N GLY A 125 -21.23 -1.76 -2.95
CA GLY A 125 -21.51 -2.23 -4.31
C GLY A 125 -20.28 -2.08 -5.23
N GLY A 126 -20.25 -2.89 -6.30
CA GLY A 126 -19.24 -2.77 -7.37
C GLY A 126 -17.93 -3.52 -7.15
N LEU A 127 -17.56 -3.91 -5.93
CA LEU A 127 -16.47 -4.85 -5.71
C LEU A 127 -16.91 -6.28 -6.04
N LYS A 128 -16.04 -7.00 -6.75
CA LYS A 128 -16.24 -8.42 -7.07
C LYS A 128 -15.63 -9.33 -6.00
N VAL A 129 -14.57 -8.87 -5.35
CA VAL A 129 -13.84 -9.59 -4.30
C VAL A 129 -13.35 -8.60 -3.27
N ALA A 130 -13.55 -8.91 -2.00
CA ALA A 130 -12.92 -8.21 -0.88
C ALA A 130 -12.42 -9.23 0.14
N ALA A 131 -11.25 -8.99 0.69
CA ALA A 131 -10.69 -9.81 1.76
C ALA A 131 -9.98 -8.95 2.80
N VAL A 132 -10.12 -9.36 4.06
CA VAL A 132 -9.40 -8.78 5.20
C VAL A 132 -8.45 -9.84 5.73
N VAL A 133 -7.19 -9.48 5.89
CA VAL A 133 -6.15 -10.33 6.48
C VAL A 133 -5.74 -9.75 7.82
N VAL A 134 -5.94 -10.49 8.89
CA VAL A 134 -5.44 -10.11 10.20
C VAL A 134 -3.91 -10.21 10.20
N TRP A 135 -3.24 -9.08 10.44
CA TRP A 135 -1.78 -8.94 10.37
C TRP A 135 -1.21 -8.32 11.65
N PRO A 136 -1.16 -9.09 12.77
CA PRO A 136 -0.85 -8.55 14.10
C PRO A 136 0.65 -8.35 14.34
N PHE A 137 1.42 -8.13 13.30
CA PHE A 137 2.86 -7.92 13.43
C PHE A 137 3.18 -6.48 13.78
N LYS A 138 4.10 -6.30 14.72
CA LYS A 138 4.67 -4.98 15.03
C LYS A 138 5.44 -4.46 13.82
N TYR A 139 5.54 -3.14 13.72
CA TYR A 139 6.34 -2.50 12.65
C TYR A 139 7.79 -2.98 12.67
N GLY A 140 8.34 -3.23 13.81
CA GLY A 140 9.70 -3.68 14.04
C GLY A 140 10.40 -2.77 15.06
N PRO A 141 11.62 -3.09 15.47
CA PRO A 141 12.40 -2.17 16.28
C PRO A 141 12.68 -0.91 15.48
N LEU A 142 12.76 0.23 16.17
CA LEU A 142 13.24 1.46 15.56
C LEU A 142 14.66 1.21 15.05
N GLY A 143 14.95 1.64 13.83
CA GLY A 143 16.29 1.66 13.27
C GLY A 143 17.21 2.63 14.03
N GLY A 144 18.48 2.68 13.64
CA GLY A 144 19.46 3.58 14.23
C GLY A 144 19.16 5.04 13.96
N GLU A 145 19.95 5.90 14.58
CA GLU A 145 19.90 7.35 14.38
C GLU A 145 20.05 7.68 12.88
N GLY A 146 19.04 8.33 12.29
CA GLY A 146 19.00 8.66 10.87
C GLY A 146 18.29 7.67 9.95
N ALA A 147 17.97 6.46 10.42
CA ALA A 147 17.21 5.46 9.66
C ALA A 147 16.18 4.71 10.53
N PRO A 148 15.19 5.42 11.11
CA PRO A 148 14.25 4.83 12.06
C PRO A 148 13.35 3.73 11.46
N TRP A 149 13.30 3.60 10.15
CA TRP A 149 12.45 2.68 9.41
C TRP A 149 13.15 1.44 8.87
N ASP A 150 14.45 1.27 9.11
CA ASP A 150 15.25 0.19 8.50
C ASP A 150 14.77 -1.21 8.87
N SER A 151 14.17 -1.36 10.03
CA SER A 151 13.68 -2.63 10.57
C SER A 151 12.17 -2.83 10.39
N ASP A 152 11.51 -1.99 9.63
CA ASP A 152 10.06 -2.00 9.46
C ASP A 152 9.61 -3.18 8.58
N PHE A 153 9.57 -4.36 9.21
CA PHE A 153 9.10 -5.59 8.58
C PHE A 153 7.61 -5.58 8.26
N CYS A 154 6.78 -4.92 9.09
CA CYS A 154 5.32 -5.05 9.00
C CYS A 154 4.81 -4.72 7.60
N GLN A 155 5.15 -3.55 7.06
CA GLN A 155 4.72 -3.14 5.72
C GLN A 155 5.39 -3.95 4.62
N ALA A 156 6.70 -4.21 4.73
CA ALA A 156 7.43 -5.03 3.77
C ALA A 156 6.88 -6.47 3.71
N GLY A 157 6.57 -7.03 4.87
CA GLY A 157 5.95 -8.35 5.00
C GLY A 157 4.55 -8.41 4.38
N VAL A 158 3.72 -7.37 4.56
CA VAL A 158 2.40 -7.26 3.90
C VAL A 158 2.55 -7.35 2.39
N LEU A 159 3.43 -6.55 1.79
CA LEU A 159 3.61 -6.51 0.34
C LEU A 159 4.08 -7.87 -0.21
N GLU A 160 5.00 -8.53 0.46
CA GLU A 160 5.48 -9.85 0.07
C GLU A 160 4.41 -10.93 0.28
N HIS A 161 3.72 -10.93 1.42
CA HIS A 161 2.66 -11.90 1.68
C HIS A 161 1.50 -11.72 0.70
N ALA A 162 1.08 -10.49 0.44
CA ALA A 162 0.04 -10.19 -0.54
C ALA A 162 0.42 -10.68 -1.93
N ARG A 163 1.64 -10.39 -2.37
CA ARG A 163 2.13 -10.77 -3.69
C ARG A 163 2.11 -12.28 -3.91
N TRP A 164 2.66 -13.05 -2.96
CA TRP A 164 2.90 -14.48 -3.13
C TRP A 164 1.72 -15.36 -2.72
N ARG A 165 0.80 -14.84 -1.91
CA ARG A 165 -0.32 -15.64 -1.43
C ARG A 165 -1.64 -15.32 -2.14
N PHE A 166 -1.83 -14.08 -2.59
CA PHE A 166 -3.11 -13.61 -3.11
C PHE A 166 -3.03 -13.00 -4.51
N LEU A 167 -2.00 -12.22 -4.79
CA LEU A 167 -2.04 -11.27 -5.90
C LEU A 167 -1.22 -11.69 -7.13
N GLY A 168 -0.58 -12.87 -7.11
CA GLY A 168 0.22 -13.35 -8.23
C GLY A 168 -0.54 -13.40 -9.56
N ARG A 169 -1.85 -13.65 -9.53
CA ARG A 169 -2.75 -13.72 -10.70
C ARG A 169 -3.67 -12.51 -10.86
N ALA A 170 -3.56 -11.49 -10.02
CA ALA A 170 -4.31 -10.25 -10.16
C ALA A 170 -3.95 -9.56 -11.49
N ARG A 171 -4.91 -8.91 -12.13
CA ARG A 171 -4.69 -8.15 -13.37
C ARG A 171 -3.74 -6.99 -13.15
N SER A 172 -3.99 -6.22 -12.09
CA SER A 172 -3.11 -5.16 -11.61
C SER A 172 -3.41 -4.83 -10.16
N VAL A 173 -2.43 -4.28 -9.44
CA VAL A 173 -2.47 -3.98 -8.01
C VAL A 173 -2.03 -2.55 -7.78
N MET A 174 -2.81 -1.78 -7.04
CA MET A 174 -2.47 -0.45 -6.56
C MET A 174 -2.13 -0.53 -5.06
N ASN A 175 -0.92 -0.09 -4.69
CA ASN A 175 -0.52 0.10 -3.30
C ASN A 175 -0.80 1.55 -2.89
N GLY A 176 -1.59 1.75 -1.84
CA GLY A 176 -1.93 3.07 -1.32
C GLY A 176 -2.41 3.00 0.12
N ASP A 177 -2.23 4.10 0.85
CA ASP A 177 -2.74 4.25 2.20
C ASP A 177 -4.18 4.82 2.15
N ILE A 178 -4.94 4.67 3.24
CA ILE A 178 -6.37 5.09 3.28
C ILE A 178 -6.54 6.60 3.07
N ASP A 179 -5.54 7.37 3.38
CA ASP A 179 -5.51 8.83 3.23
C ASP A 179 -4.93 9.30 1.88
N GLU A 180 -4.80 8.40 0.89
CA GLU A 180 -4.18 8.69 -0.40
C GLU A 180 -5.15 8.50 -1.56
N LEU A 181 -5.36 9.55 -2.36
CA LEU A 181 -6.21 9.55 -3.54
C LEU A 181 -5.37 9.74 -4.82
N VAL A 182 -5.37 8.76 -5.71
CA VAL A 182 -4.65 8.85 -6.98
C VAL A 182 -5.43 9.71 -7.97
N VAL A 183 -4.74 10.63 -8.63
CA VAL A 183 -5.29 11.55 -9.63
C VAL A 183 -4.56 11.39 -10.95
N GLY A 184 -5.29 11.27 -12.05
CA GLY A 184 -4.72 11.11 -13.38
C GLY A 184 -5.75 11.31 -14.49
N PRO A 185 -5.31 11.31 -15.77
CA PRO A 185 -6.20 11.55 -16.91
C PRO A 185 -7.07 10.34 -17.26
N ARG A 186 -6.82 9.20 -16.67
CA ARG A 186 -7.52 7.92 -16.90
C ARG A 186 -7.26 6.97 -15.74
N SER A 187 -7.80 5.77 -15.80
CA SER A 187 -7.52 4.71 -14.84
C SER A 187 -6.01 4.45 -14.70
N VAL A 188 -5.50 4.50 -13.46
CA VAL A 188 -4.10 4.17 -13.15
C VAL A 188 -3.81 2.70 -13.39
N PHE A 189 -4.78 1.82 -13.14
CA PHE A 189 -4.68 0.39 -13.46
C PHE A 189 -4.50 0.18 -14.96
N ALA A 190 -5.36 0.79 -15.79
CA ALA A 190 -5.22 0.70 -17.25
C ALA A 190 -3.89 1.26 -17.74
N ALA A 191 -3.34 2.28 -17.08
CA ALA A 191 -2.03 2.82 -17.41
C ALA A 191 -0.89 1.83 -17.08
N ALA A 192 -0.96 1.15 -15.94
CA ALA A 192 0.02 0.11 -15.57
C ALA A 192 -0.07 -1.10 -16.50
N GLU A 193 -1.28 -1.54 -16.83
CA GLU A 193 -1.56 -2.64 -17.76
C GLU A 193 -1.01 -2.38 -19.17
N ALA A 194 -1.11 -1.14 -19.64
CA ALA A 194 -0.60 -0.72 -20.94
C ALA A 194 0.90 -0.36 -20.94
N SER A 195 1.52 -0.26 -19.76
CA SER A 195 2.95 0.06 -19.64
C SER A 195 3.81 -1.11 -20.09
N ALA A 196 4.82 -0.86 -20.90
CA ALA A 196 5.82 -1.88 -21.26
C ALA A 196 6.53 -2.46 -20.01
N ARG A 197 6.64 -1.68 -18.93
CA ARG A 197 7.23 -2.10 -17.65
C ARG A 197 6.25 -2.86 -16.75
N GLY A 198 4.95 -2.86 -17.09
CA GLY A 198 3.90 -3.38 -16.24
C GLY A 198 3.71 -2.62 -14.92
N ALA A 199 4.20 -1.38 -14.86
CA ALA A 199 4.09 -0.56 -13.65
C ALA A 199 3.97 0.92 -13.99
N VAL A 200 3.34 1.67 -13.07
CA VAL A 200 3.31 3.13 -13.03
C VAL A 200 3.59 3.56 -11.61
N SER A 201 4.66 4.34 -11.42
CA SER A 201 4.96 5.03 -10.17
C SER A 201 4.55 6.49 -10.25
N TYR A 202 4.14 7.09 -9.16
CA TYR A 202 3.68 8.47 -9.10
C TYR A 202 4.03 9.12 -7.77
N ASP A 203 4.41 10.40 -7.84
CA ASP A 203 4.71 11.22 -6.67
C ASP A 203 3.42 11.70 -5.99
N GLY A 204 3.49 11.98 -4.71
CA GLY A 204 2.39 12.52 -3.91
C GLY A 204 2.60 13.95 -3.47
N PHE A 205 1.51 14.55 -2.99
CA PHE A 205 1.49 15.90 -2.42
C PHE A 205 0.56 15.94 -1.23
N TRP A 206 1.03 16.50 -0.11
CA TRP A 206 0.20 16.71 1.06
C TRP A 206 -0.89 17.73 0.81
N LEU A 207 -2.09 17.39 1.25
CA LEU A 207 -3.19 18.34 1.45
C LEU A 207 -3.47 18.47 2.94
N PHE A 208 -3.68 19.71 3.37
CA PHE A 208 -3.93 20.05 4.77
C PHE A 208 -5.37 20.47 4.97
N GLY A 209 -5.83 20.49 6.22
CA GLY A 209 -7.08 21.15 6.56
C GLY A 209 -7.01 22.65 6.27
N MET A 210 -8.12 23.25 5.87
CA MET A 210 -8.24 24.68 5.56
C MET A 210 -9.24 25.35 6.47
N ARG A 211 -8.99 26.64 6.76
CA ARG A 211 -9.92 27.52 7.47
C ARG A 211 -10.06 28.84 6.72
N GLY A 212 -11.30 29.29 6.55
CA GLY A 212 -11.64 30.57 5.87
C GLY A 212 -11.72 30.44 4.35
N GLY A 213 -12.16 31.52 3.71
CA GLY A 213 -12.28 31.57 2.25
C GLY A 213 -13.41 30.73 1.66
N GLY A 214 -14.33 30.22 2.47
CA GLY A 214 -15.42 29.34 2.01
C GLY A 214 -14.97 27.90 1.72
N VAL A 215 -13.78 27.52 2.17
CA VAL A 215 -13.19 26.19 1.97
C VAL A 215 -12.85 25.51 3.32
N ASP A 216 -13.62 25.84 4.34
CA ASP A 216 -13.41 25.31 5.68
C ASP A 216 -13.56 23.80 5.71
N THR A 217 -12.54 23.10 6.19
CA THR A 217 -12.62 21.66 6.42
C THR A 217 -13.30 21.36 7.75
N PRO A 218 -14.17 20.34 7.82
CA PRO A 218 -14.80 19.95 9.06
C PRO A 218 -13.76 19.43 10.08
N PRO A 219 -14.12 19.38 11.38
CA PRO A 219 -13.31 18.71 12.38
C PRO A 219 -12.99 17.27 11.96
N GLN A 220 -11.84 16.74 12.41
CA GLN A 220 -11.33 15.42 11.99
C GLN A 220 -12.37 14.30 12.20
N GLU A 221 -13.16 14.38 13.25
CA GLU A 221 -14.20 13.39 13.60
C GLU A 221 -15.32 13.33 12.55
N CYS A 222 -15.55 14.42 11.81
CA CYS A 222 -16.58 14.52 10.77
C CYS A 222 -15.99 14.55 9.36
N ALA A 223 -14.67 14.74 9.23
CA ALA A 223 -14.00 14.92 7.96
C ALA A 223 -14.09 13.65 7.08
N ARG A 224 -14.31 13.85 5.79
CA ARG A 224 -14.36 12.82 4.76
C ARG A 224 -13.40 13.19 3.63
N HIS A 225 -13.03 12.23 2.79
CA HIS A 225 -12.12 12.47 1.67
C HIS A 225 -12.57 13.62 0.75
N ARG A 226 -13.87 13.77 0.53
CA ARG A 226 -14.46 14.80 -0.33
C ARG A 226 -14.26 16.25 0.16
N ASP A 227 -13.85 16.41 1.42
CA ASP A 227 -13.67 17.73 2.03
C ASP A 227 -12.30 18.35 1.73
N PHE A 228 -11.37 17.57 1.13
CA PHE A 228 -9.99 17.99 0.89
C PHE A 228 -9.70 18.14 -0.60
N TYR A 229 -9.82 19.35 -1.11
CA TYR A 229 -9.56 19.65 -2.53
C TYR A 229 -8.76 20.95 -2.75
N VAL A 230 -8.23 21.54 -1.69
CA VAL A 230 -7.39 22.73 -1.76
C VAL A 230 -5.94 22.35 -1.58
N ALA A 231 -5.09 22.80 -2.50
CA ALA A 231 -3.67 22.54 -2.52
C ALA A 231 -2.85 23.83 -2.46
N GLU A 232 -1.63 23.73 -1.95
CA GLU A 232 -0.66 24.81 -2.13
C GLU A 232 -0.29 24.97 -3.60
N ARG A 233 -0.20 26.23 -4.04
CA ARG A 233 0.23 26.57 -5.40
C ARG A 233 1.70 26.15 -5.59
N PRO A 234 2.09 25.66 -6.79
CA PRO A 234 3.48 25.48 -7.11
C PRO A 234 4.24 26.79 -6.97
N MET A 235 5.34 26.79 -6.25
CA MET A 235 6.26 27.92 -6.26
C MET A 235 7.20 27.79 -7.47
N MET A 236 7.46 28.92 -8.15
CA MET A 236 8.43 28.96 -9.25
C MET A 236 9.83 29.13 -8.68
N ARG A 237 10.65 28.09 -8.77
CA ARG A 237 12.06 28.18 -8.41
C ARG A 237 12.83 28.77 -9.61
N TRP A 238 13.61 29.82 -9.35
CA TRP A 238 14.35 30.59 -10.38
C TRP A 238 13.46 31.10 -11.55
N GLY A 239 12.17 31.32 -11.30
CA GLY A 239 11.24 31.83 -12.30
C GLY A 239 10.80 30.84 -13.41
N PHE A 240 11.41 29.64 -13.50
CA PHE A 240 11.18 28.72 -14.63
C PHE A 240 10.77 27.31 -14.21
N PHE A 241 11.15 26.86 -13.00
CA PHE A 241 10.87 25.49 -12.56
C PHE A 241 9.78 25.45 -11.50
N PRO A 242 8.61 24.84 -11.79
CA PRO A 242 7.59 24.67 -10.77
C PRO A 242 8.11 23.70 -9.69
N ASN A 243 8.32 24.22 -8.49
CA ASN A 243 8.58 23.44 -7.31
C ASN A 243 7.27 23.32 -6.51
N ARG A 244 6.73 22.11 -6.37
CA ARG A 244 5.58 21.89 -5.51
C ARG A 244 6.09 21.70 -4.08
N PRO A 245 5.69 22.55 -3.15
CA PRO A 245 5.90 22.29 -1.74
C PRO A 245 5.13 21.02 -1.33
N ASN A 246 5.47 20.46 -0.19
CA ASN A 246 4.73 19.34 0.41
C ASN A 246 4.69 18.06 -0.44
N ARG A 247 5.79 17.71 -1.11
CA ARG A 247 5.90 16.41 -1.80
C ARG A 247 5.92 15.27 -0.77
N CYS A 248 5.23 14.21 -1.12
CA CYS A 248 5.29 12.92 -0.43
C CYS A 248 6.14 11.93 -1.22
N GLU A 249 6.48 10.83 -0.58
CA GLU A 249 7.17 9.72 -1.22
C GLU A 249 6.28 9.05 -2.27
N ARG A 250 6.88 8.21 -3.11
CA ARG A 250 6.20 7.56 -4.23
C ARG A 250 5.24 6.48 -3.81
N LYS A 251 4.16 6.34 -4.60
CA LYS A 251 3.31 5.15 -4.62
C LYS A 251 3.28 4.56 -6.03
N TRP A 252 2.65 3.42 -6.19
CA TRP A 252 2.72 2.68 -7.43
C TRP A 252 1.49 1.80 -7.68
N THR A 253 1.31 1.49 -8.98
CA THR A 253 0.41 0.46 -9.47
C THR A 253 1.19 -0.50 -10.36
N VAL A 254 1.00 -1.81 -10.23
CA VAL A 254 1.80 -2.84 -10.90
C VAL A 254 0.95 -3.98 -11.44
N VAL A 255 1.43 -4.62 -12.50
CA VAL A 255 0.95 -5.89 -13.03
C VAL A 255 1.82 -7.00 -12.45
N PRO A 256 1.33 -7.84 -11.53
CA PRO A 256 2.14 -8.83 -10.82
C PRO A 256 2.91 -9.79 -11.73
N GLN A 257 2.28 -10.23 -12.83
CA GLN A 257 2.87 -11.17 -13.80
C GLN A 257 4.06 -10.58 -14.59
N ARG A 258 4.27 -9.26 -14.51
CA ARG A 258 5.45 -8.59 -15.08
C ARG A 258 6.62 -8.52 -14.09
N CYS A 259 6.43 -8.97 -12.85
CA CYS A 259 7.44 -9.00 -11.81
C CYS A 259 8.16 -10.36 -11.81
N SER A 260 9.46 -10.36 -11.97
CA SER A 260 10.27 -11.58 -11.82
C SER A 260 10.31 -12.05 -10.36
N VAL A 261 10.78 -13.28 -10.13
CA VAL A 261 11.03 -13.81 -8.78
C VAL A 261 11.97 -12.90 -7.97
N GLY A 262 12.96 -12.28 -8.63
CA GLY A 262 13.89 -11.34 -7.99
C GLY A 262 13.30 -9.97 -7.67
N THR A 263 12.10 -9.62 -8.16
CA THR A 263 11.48 -8.35 -7.86
C THR A 263 11.00 -8.32 -6.42
N GLN A 264 11.26 -7.23 -5.71
CA GLN A 264 10.64 -6.92 -4.42
C GLN A 264 9.71 -5.72 -4.57
N TRP A 265 8.49 -5.83 -4.05
CA TRP A 265 7.59 -4.70 -3.85
C TRP A 265 7.98 -3.98 -2.57
N ARG A 266 8.22 -2.68 -2.67
CA ARG A 266 8.58 -1.81 -1.55
C ARG A 266 7.46 -0.79 -1.33
N VAL A 267 7.39 -0.21 -0.16
CA VAL A 267 6.34 0.78 0.18
C VAL A 267 6.33 1.93 -0.84
N HIS A 268 7.51 2.38 -1.27
CA HIS A 268 7.69 3.55 -2.14
C HIS A 268 8.33 3.23 -3.49
N GLY A 269 8.21 1.98 -3.97
CA GLY A 269 8.75 1.58 -5.27
C GLY A 269 9.07 0.09 -5.38
N PHE A 270 10.08 -0.24 -6.19
CA PHE A 270 10.46 -1.60 -6.49
C PHE A 270 11.99 -1.78 -6.42
N SER A 271 12.43 -2.96 -6.01
CA SER A 271 13.76 -3.49 -6.35
C SER A 271 13.61 -4.56 -7.43
N GLY A 272 14.57 -4.63 -8.36
CA GLY A 272 14.58 -5.67 -9.40
C GLY A 272 13.51 -5.49 -10.50
N LEU A 273 12.93 -4.30 -10.66
CA LEU A 273 12.04 -3.96 -11.77
C LEU A 273 12.55 -2.69 -12.46
N LEU A 274 13.29 -2.87 -13.55
CA LEU A 274 14.01 -1.80 -14.22
C LEU A 274 13.07 -0.69 -14.70
N GLY A 275 13.41 0.56 -14.36
CA GLY A 275 12.69 1.76 -14.78
C GLY A 275 11.29 1.95 -14.15
N ALA A 276 10.81 1.00 -13.34
CA ALA A 276 9.49 1.12 -12.71
C ALA A 276 9.43 2.25 -11.66
N ASN A 277 10.57 2.66 -11.12
CA ASN A 277 10.67 3.75 -10.15
C ASN A 277 10.74 5.16 -10.78
N VAL A 278 10.67 5.29 -12.10
CA VAL A 278 10.59 6.60 -12.75
C VAL A 278 9.15 7.12 -12.59
N PRO A 279 8.94 8.27 -11.91
CA PRO A 279 7.60 8.75 -11.65
C PRO A 279 6.92 9.22 -12.94
N SER A 280 5.65 8.93 -13.05
CA SER A 280 4.80 9.40 -14.15
C SER A 280 4.56 10.91 -14.01
N LEU A 281 4.66 11.63 -15.11
CA LEU A 281 4.24 13.03 -15.17
C LEU A 281 2.71 13.21 -15.31
N ARG A 282 1.98 12.12 -15.55
CA ARG A 282 0.53 12.14 -15.79
C ARG A 282 -0.28 11.79 -14.54
N PHE A 283 0.31 11.01 -13.64
CA PHE A 283 -0.33 10.56 -12.40
C PHE A 283 0.38 11.16 -11.19
N SER A 284 -0.39 11.44 -10.16
CA SER A 284 0.09 11.83 -8.84
C SER A 284 -0.96 11.43 -7.82
N TYR A 285 -0.63 11.41 -6.54
CA TYR A 285 -1.65 11.22 -5.52
C TYR A 285 -1.72 12.42 -4.56
N ARG A 286 -2.82 12.50 -3.85
CA ARG A 286 -3.04 13.49 -2.79
C ARG A 286 -3.09 12.77 -1.47
N HIS A 287 -2.22 13.18 -0.56
CA HIS A 287 -2.13 12.65 0.78
C HIS A 287 -2.88 13.58 1.73
N LEU A 288 -4.03 13.13 2.20
CA LEU A 288 -4.97 13.92 2.98
C LEU A 288 -4.56 13.88 4.45
N GLN A 289 -3.81 14.86 4.90
CA GLN A 289 -3.19 14.84 6.22
C GLN A 289 -4.20 14.64 7.37
N PRO A 290 -5.40 15.24 7.37
CA PRO A 290 -6.36 15.02 8.46
C PRO A 290 -7.08 13.66 8.46
N ILE A 291 -7.00 12.89 7.34
CA ILE A 291 -7.52 11.52 7.28
C ILE A 291 -6.48 10.58 7.87
N ASN A 292 -6.35 10.52 9.18
CA ASN A 292 -5.37 9.65 9.84
C ASN A 292 -5.74 9.40 11.29
N THR A 293 -5.16 8.36 11.89
CA THR A 293 -5.43 7.93 13.27
C THR A 293 -4.44 8.48 14.30
N ASN A 294 -3.49 9.32 13.87
CA ASN A 294 -2.45 9.92 14.71
C ASN A 294 -1.62 8.88 15.55
N TRP A 295 -1.55 7.63 15.08
CA TRP A 295 -0.93 6.54 15.84
C TRP A 295 0.59 6.66 16.00
N TRP A 296 1.26 7.38 15.09
CA TRP A 296 2.71 7.57 15.10
C TRP A 296 3.11 8.98 15.49
N TYR A 297 2.53 9.99 14.82
CA TYR A 297 2.71 11.40 15.10
C TYR A 297 1.45 12.17 14.72
N ARG A 298 1.25 13.28 15.40
CA ARG A 298 0.05 14.08 15.22
C ARG A 298 0.07 14.80 13.87
N ARG A 299 -1.02 14.67 13.13
CA ARG A 299 -1.23 15.27 11.81
C ARG A 299 -2.51 16.11 11.83
N ASP A 300 -2.44 17.25 12.50
CA ASP A 300 -3.58 18.13 12.71
C ASP A 300 -3.35 19.55 12.18
N ARG A 301 -2.46 19.71 11.20
CA ARG A 301 -2.20 21.01 10.59
C ARG A 301 -3.44 21.52 9.85
N ILE A 302 -3.91 22.72 10.26
CA ILE A 302 -4.96 23.48 9.60
C ILE A 302 -4.34 24.78 9.14
N ASP A 303 -4.35 25.03 7.83
CA ASP A 303 -3.85 26.27 7.24
C ASP A 303 -4.98 27.29 7.10
N VAL A 304 -4.64 28.58 7.20
CA VAL A 304 -5.56 29.65 6.84
C VAL A 304 -5.51 29.83 5.34
N TYR A 305 -6.70 29.81 4.69
CA TYR A 305 -6.78 29.97 3.24
C TYR A 305 -6.25 31.34 2.81
N ASP A 306 -5.28 31.34 1.94
CA ASP A 306 -4.73 32.52 1.28
C ASP A 306 -4.75 32.27 -0.24
N PRO A 307 -5.52 33.03 -1.03
CA PRO A 307 -5.61 32.82 -2.48
C PRO A 307 -4.28 33.04 -3.22
N ARG A 308 -3.28 33.69 -2.58
CA ARG A 308 -1.93 33.80 -3.14
C ARG A 308 -1.15 32.50 -3.03
N ARG A 309 -1.38 31.75 -1.96
CA ARG A 309 -0.66 30.49 -1.65
C ARG A 309 -1.47 29.25 -2.00
N HIS A 310 -2.78 29.32 -1.96
CA HIS A 310 -3.65 28.17 -2.10
C HIS A 310 -4.54 28.28 -3.35
N SER A 311 -4.93 27.16 -3.88
CA SER A 311 -5.92 27.08 -4.96
C SER A 311 -6.66 25.74 -4.91
N VAL A 312 -7.86 25.71 -5.46
CA VAL A 312 -8.58 24.46 -5.70
C VAL A 312 -7.76 23.58 -6.64
N ASP A 313 -7.48 22.34 -6.24
CA ASP A 313 -6.96 21.30 -7.13
C ASP A 313 -8.12 20.80 -8.01
N ARG A 314 -8.28 21.43 -9.16
CA ARG A 314 -9.41 21.16 -10.07
C ARG A 314 -9.49 19.69 -10.47
N ARG A 315 -8.33 19.05 -10.75
CA ARG A 315 -8.32 17.64 -11.14
C ARG A 315 -8.84 16.72 -10.04
N LEU A 316 -8.41 16.98 -8.80
CA LEU A 316 -8.93 16.23 -7.66
C LEU A 316 -10.41 16.53 -7.46
N LYS A 317 -10.80 17.81 -7.51
CA LYS A 317 -12.20 18.23 -7.31
C LYS A 317 -13.12 17.58 -8.33
N ASP A 318 -12.74 17.57 -9.62
CA ASP A 318 -13.51 16.92 -10.68
C ASP A 318 -13.66 15.41 -10.41
N CYS A 319 -12.60 14.75 -9.94
CA CYS A 319 -12.67 13.34 -9.51
C CYS A 319 -13.65 13.17 -8.33
N LEU A 320 -13.49 13.98 -7.27
CA LEU A 320 -14.35 13.89 -6.07
C LEU A 320 -15.83 14.11 -6.39
N ASP A 321 -16.14 15.04 -7.32
CA ASP A 321 -17.50 15.31 -7.77
C ASP A 321 -18.13 14.19 -8.62
N SER A 322 -17.28 13.30 -9.16
CA SER A 322 -17.69 12.15 -9.96
C SER A 322 -17.95 10.88 -9.14
N VAL A 323 -17.58 10.86 -7.85
CA VAL A 323 -17.73 9.69 -6.98
C VAL A 323 -19.14 9.60 -6.41
N ALA A 324 -19.71 8.40 -6.44
CA ALA A 324 -20.97 8.08 -5.79
C ALA A 324 -20.75 7.78 -4.29
N TRP A 325 -20.67 8.83 -3.46
CA TRP A 325 -20.30 8.70 -2.05
C TRP A 325 -21.31 7.97 -1.17
N ASP A 326 -22.58 7.98 -1.56
CA ASP A 326 -23.67 7.49 -0.74
C ASP A 326 -24.24 6.14 -1.22
N GLN A 327 -23.52 5.44 -2.14
CA GLN A 327 -23.91 4.14 -2.70
C GLN A 327 -22.99 3.01 -2.23
#